data_7d3217d3dc171b6e959ad6de40332aee
#
_entry.id   7d3217d3dc171b6e959ad6de40332aee
#
_cell.length_a   1.000
_cell.length_b   1.000
_cell.length_c   1.000
_cell.angle_alpha   90.00
_cell.angle_beta   90.00
_cell.angle_gamma   90.00
#
_symmetry.space_group_name_H-M   'P 1'
#
loop_
_entity.id
_entity.type
_entity.pdbx_description
1 polymer ?
#
loop_
_entity_poly.entity_id
_entity_poly.type
_entity_poly.pdbx_seq_one_letter_code
_entity_poly.pdbx_strand_id
1 'polypeptide(L)'
;MTPPPSMPGPESHSYYSQRLRLHYVDWGNRDAPPLLLIHGGRDHCRNWDWVANELREQYHIIAPDLRGHGDSQWLIGGTYTLLDYVYDIAQLIEQMHLSPVTIIGHSLGGAVSLNYAGLCPGNVAKLVVIEGMGGRP
;
A
#
# COMPACT_ATOMS: atom_id res chain seq x y z
N MET A 1 -29.82 -16.07 16.49
CA MET A 1 -28.84 -16.34 15.43
C MET A 1 -27.50 -15.77 15.83
N THR A 2 -26.52 -16.61 15.98
CA THR A 2 -25.17 -16.15 16.25
C THR A 2 -24.57 -15.56 14.97
N PRO A 3 -23.95 -14.39 15.04
CA PRO A 3 -23.22 -13.91 13.87
C PRO A 3 -22.12 -14.89 13.51
N PRO A 4 -21.76 -14.98 12.23
CA PRO A 4 -20.61 -15.81 11.86
C PRO A 4 -19.37 -15.32 12.59
N PRO A 5 -18.43 -16.22 12.93
CA PRO A 5 -17.19 -15.77 13.53
C PRO A 5 -16.57 -14.69 12.66
N SER A 6 -16.18 -13.58 13.30
CA SER A 6 -15.51 -12.51 12.58
C SER A 6 -14.21 -13.06 12.04
N MET A 7 -13.92 -12.79 10.76
CA MET A 7 -12.64 -13.14 10.20
C MET A 7 -11.55 -12.35 10.89
N PRO A 8 -10.35 -12.96 11.09
CA PRO A 8 -9.27 -12.24 11.73
C PRO A 8 -8.91 -10.99 10.93
N GLY A 9 -8.59 -9.94 11.67
CA GLY A 9 -8.07 -8.73 11.05
C GLY A 9 -6.66 -8.95 10.50
N PRO A 10 -6.09 -7.94 9.88
CA PRO A 10 -4.74 -8.05 9.34
C PRO A 10 -3.70 -8.02 10.45
N GLU A 11 -2.53 -8.58 10.16
CA GLU A 11 -1.37 -8.47 11.03
C GLU A 11 -0.60 -7.20 10.72
N SER A 12 -0.15 -6.51 11.78
CA SER A 12 0.71 -5.33 11.66
C SER A 12 2.17 -5.73 11.58
N HIS A 13 2.89 -5.10 10.67
CA HIS A 13 4.31 -5.31 10.48
C HIS A 13 5.02 -3.99 10.22
N SER A 14 6.33 -4.03 10.32
CA SER A 14 7.17 -2.87 10.00
C SER A 14 8.19 -3.24 8.93
N TYR A 15 8.61 -2.24 8.18
CA TYR A 15 9.74 -2.34 7.28
C TYR A 15 10.51 -1.02 7.31
N TYR A 16 11.73 -1.04 6.80
CA TYR A 16 12.57 0.15 6.83
C TYR A 16 12.83 0.65 5.41
N SER A 17 12.67 1.96 5.25
CA SER A 17 12.99 2.64 4.01
C SER A 17 13.63 3.97 4.37
N GLN A 18 14.80 4.26 3.81
CA GLN A 18 15.51 5.52 4.04
C GLN A 18 15.63 5.86 5.52
N ARG A 19 15.94 4.87 6.35
CA ARG A 19 16.11 4.98 7.81
C ARG A 19 14.81 5.26 8.58
N LEU A 20 13.67 5.25 7.91
CA LEU A 20 12.39 5.36 8.57
C LEU A 20 11.79 3.98 8.80
N ARG A 21 11.20 3.81 9.96
CA ARG A 21 10.39 2.63 10.25
C ARG A 21 8.98 2.89 9.77
N LEU A 22 8.55 2.14 8.79
CA LEU A 22 7.25 2.28 8.17
C LEU A 22 6.38 1.08 8.50
N HIS A 23 5.08 1.30 8.54
CA HIS A 23 4.09 0.31 8.95
C HIS A 23 3.29 -0.18 7.76
N TYR A 24 2.95 -1.46 7.77
CA TYR A 24 1.95 -2.00 6.85
C TYR A 24 1.14 -3.08 7.55
N VAL A 25 -0.01 -3.39 6.98
CA VAL A 25 -0.81 -4.54 7.43
C VAL A 25 -0.85 -5.59 6.33
N ASP A 26 -0.84 -6.84 6.77
CA ASP A 26 -0.86 -8.02 5.91
C ASP A 26 -2.14 -8.81 6.23
N TRP A 27 -2.98 -9.01 5.22
CA TRP A 27 -4.27 -9.68 5.39
C TRP A 27 -4.18 -11.21 5.25
N GLY A 28 -2.99 -11.75 5.10
CA GLY A 28 -2.80 -13.20 4.97
C GLY A 28 -3.00 -13.70 3.55
N ASN A 29 -3.23 -15.01 3.42
CA ASN A 29 -3.41 -15.67 2.12
C ASN A 29 -2.17 -15.55 1.23
N ARG A 30 -1.01 -15.89 1.78
CA ARG A 30 0.29 -15.60 1.17
C ARG A 30 0.55 -16.29 -0.17
N ASP A 31 -0.15 -17.36 -0.48
CA ASP A 31 0.04 -18.07 -1.74
C ASP A 31 -0.79 -17.49 -2.88
N ALA A 32 -1.71 -16.57 -2.58
CA ALA A 32 -2.51 -15.90 -3.59
C ALA A 32 -1.72 -14.76 -4.25
N PRO A 33 -2.17 -14.29 -5.43
CA PRO A 33 -1.50 -13.18 -6.09
C PRO A 33 -1.46 -11.92 -5.21
N PRO A 34 -0.34 -11.20 -5.17
CA PRO A 34 -0.21 -10.03 -4.32
C PRO A 34 -1.01 -8.83 -4.83
N LEU A 35 -1.64 -8.14 -3.89
CA LEU A 35 -2.40 -6.92 -4.14
C LEU A 35 -1.96 -5.87 -3.13
N LEU A 36 -1.49 -4.74 -3.61
CA LEU A 36 -1.02 -3.63 -2.80
C LEU A 36 -2.04 -2.51 -2.84
N LEU A 37 -2.48 -2.06 -1.67
CA LEU A 37 -3.48 -0.99 -1.53
C LEU A 37 -2.79 0.25 -0.94
N ILE A 38 -2.74 1.35 -1.70
CA ILE A 38 -2.04 2.57 -1.30
C ILE A 38 -3.04 3.71 -1.09
N HIS A 39 -3.13 4.19 0.15
CA HIS A 39 -4.08 5.22 0.56
C HIS A 39 -3.70 6.62 0.08
N GLY A 40 -4.64 7.55 0.20
CA GLY A 40 -4.45 8.95 -0.14
C GLY A 40 -3.82 9.76 0.99
N GLY A 41 -3.58 11.04 0.73
CA GLY A 41 -3.07 11.96 1.74
C GLY A 41 -4.05 12.11 2.91
N ARG A 42 -3.51 12.26 4.11
CA ARG A 42 -4.28 12.38 5.36
C ARG A 42 -5.14 11.16 5.67
N ASP A 43 -4.73 10.02 5.16
CA ASP A 43 -5.45 8.76 5.30
C ASP A 43 -4.53 7.72 5.95
N HIS A 44 -4.92 6.48 5.96
CA HIS A 44 -4.14 5.39 6.53
C HIS A 44 -4.59 4.04 5.96
N CYS A 45 -3.80 3.00 6.24
CA CYS A 45 -4.01 1.68 5.64
C CYS A 45 -5.34 1.02 6.02
N ARG A 46 -5.91 1.35 7.18
CA ARG A 46 -7.14 0.70 7.64
C ARG A 46 -8.40 1.23 6.96
N ASN A 47 -8.32 2.32 6.22
CA ASN A 47 -9.43 2.76 5.37
C ASN A 47 -9.69 1.81 4.20
N TRP A 48 -8.76 0.91 3.94
CA TRP A 48 -8.96 -0.16 2.95
C TRP A 48 -9.67 -1.39 3.50
N ASP A 49 -10.03 -1.41 4.78
CA ASP A 49 -10.56 -2.61 5.45
C ASP A 49 -11.73 -3.24 4.71
N TRP A 50 -12.64 -2.43 4.22
CA TRP A 50 -13.81 -2.96 3.52
C TRP A 50 -13.43 -3.63 2.20
N VAL A 51 -12.59 -2.97 1.42
CA VAL A 51 -12.08 -3.54 0.16
C VAL A 51 -11.26 -4.79 0.43
N ALA A 52 -10.40 -4.74 1.44
CA ALA A 52 -9.56 -5.87 1.80
C ALA A 52 -10.40 -7.07 2.23
N ASN A 53 -11.44 -6.87 3.03
CA ASN A 53 -12.33 -7.95 3.43
C ASN A 53 -13.03 -8.60 2.23
N GLU A 54 -13.39 -7.81 1.22
CA GLU A 54 -14.04 -8.33 0.02
C GLU A 54 -13.10 -9.13 -0.88
N LEU A 55 -11.81 -8.82 -0.88
CA LEU A 55 -10.84 -9.39 -1.82
C LEU A 55 -9.83 -10.36 -1.18
N ARG A 56 -9.82 -10.49 0.14
CA ARG A 56 -8.78 -11.25 0.84
C ARG A 56 -8.75 -12.74 0.52
N GLU A 57 -9.83 -13.29 0.04
CA GLU A 57 -9.86 -14.72 -0.33
C GLU A 57 -9.18 -14.97 -1.68
N GLN A 58 -9.15 -13.97 -2.55
CA GLN A 58 -8.56 -14.08 -3.89
C GLN A 58 -7.14 -13.52 -3.99
N TYR A 59 -6.73 -12.69 -3.02
CA TYR A 59 -5.46 -11.98 -3.10
C TYR A 59 -4.72 -12.01 -1.77
N HIS A 60 -3.39 -11.96 -1.86
CA HIS A 60 -2.55 -11.64 -0.71
C HIS A 60 -2.45 -10.11 -0.62
N ILE A 61 -3.17 -9.51 0.33
CA ILE A 61 -3.33 -8.07 0.41
C ILE A 61 -2.36 -7.47 1.41
N ILE A 62 -1.59 -6.49 0.94
CA ILE A 62 -0.67 -5.68 1.74
C ILE A 62 -1.14 -4.23 1.62
N ALA A 63 -1.30 -3.56 2.76
CA ALA A 63 -1.72 -2.16 2.79
C ALA A 63 -0.78 -1.37 3.70
N PRO A 64 0.12 -0.56 3.14
CA PRO A 64 1.04 0.25 3.94
C PRO A 64 0.40 1.54 4.42
N ASP A 65 0.94 2.08 5.51
CA ASP A 65 0.82 3.48 5.86
C ASP A 65 1.98 4.22 5.22
N LEU A 66 1.68 5.21 4.40
CA LEU A 66 2.72 6.05 3.81
C LEU A 66 3.49 6.80 4.90
N ARG A 67 4.73 7.23 4.62
CA ARG A 67 5.51 7.99 5.61
C ARG A 67 4.70 9.18 6.12
N GLY A 68 4.75 9.42 7.41
CA GLY A 68 4.01 10.51 8.05
C GLY A 68 2.52 10.25 8.22
N HIS A 69 2.05 9.05 7.89
CA HIS A 69 0.64 8.68 7.99
C HIS A 69 0.47 7.47 8.89
N GLY A 70 -0.71 7.35 9.50
CA GLY A 70 -1.04 6.19 10.32
C GLY A 70 0.02 5.89 11.36
N ASP A 71 0.46 4.64 11.38
CA ASP A 71 1.48 4.16 12.34
C ASP A 71 2.90 4.21 11.77
N SER A 72 3.08 4.75 10.57
CA SER A 72 4.41 4.96 10.00
C SER A 72 5.09 6.16 10.62
N GLN A 73 6.41 6.08 10.73
CA GLN A 73 7.22 7.15 11.28
C GLN A 73 7.18 8.38 10.40
N TRP A 74 7.28 9.56 11.00
CA TRP A 74 7.50 10.79 10.25
C TRP A 74 8.88 11.34 10.52
N LEU A 75 9.29 12.21 9.61
CA LEU A 75 10.61 12.79 9.63
C LEU A 75 10.49 14.28 9.90
N ILE A 76 10.94 14.72 11.07
CA ILE A 76 10.96 16.15 11.42
C ILE A 76 12.03 16.82 10.56
N GLY A 77 11.64 17.87 9.82
CA GLY A 77 12.55 18.55 8.90
C GLY A 77 12.91 17.73 7.66
N GLY A 78 12.26 16.60 7.46
CA GLY A 78 12.50 15.76 6.30
C GLY A 78 11.61 16.08 5.12
N THR A 79 11.76 15.29 4.06
CA THR A 79 11.03 15.51 2.82
C THR A 79 9.88 14.53 2.67
N TYR A 80 8.82 15.04 2.07
CA TYR A 80 7.64 14.27 1.71
C TYR A 80 7.35 14.49 0.22
N THR A 81 8.40 14.34 -0.60
CA THR A 81 8.24 14.49 -2.04
C THR A 81 7.61 13.24 -2.61
N LEU A 82 7.04 13.37 -3.81
CA LEU A 82 6.47 12.21 -4.50
C LEU A 82 7.50 11.09 -4.65
N LEU A 83 8.74 11.43 -4.96
CA LEU A 83 9.81 10.43 -5.10
C LEU A 83 10.12 9.70 -3.79
N ASP A 84 10.02 10.39 -2.66
CA ASP A 84 10.18 9.73 -1.35
C ASP A 84 9.13 8.65 -1.13
N TYR A 85 7.87 8.96 -1.44
CA TYR A 85 6.79 7.99 -1.34
C TYR A 85 7.00 6.82 -2.31
N VAL A 86 7.38 7.11 -3.54
CA VAL A 86 7.64 6.08 -4.55
C VAL A 86 8.75 5.15 -4.10
N TYR A 87 9.84 5.72 -3.56
CA TYR A 87 10.95 4.92 -3.05
C TYR A 87 10.51 4.01 -1.92
N ASP A 88 9.72 4.53 -0.98
CA ASP A 88 9.20 3.72 0.14
C ASP A 88 8.37 2.54 -0.35
N ILE A 89 7.52 2.76 -1.35
CA ILE A 89 6.71 1.69 -1.94
C ILE A 89 7.60 0.68 -2.67
N ALA A 90 8.61 1.14 -3.39
CA ALA A 90 9.56 0.26 -4.06
C ALA A 90 10.28 -0.65 -3.05
N GLN A 91 10.66 -0.11 -1.90
CA GLN A 91 11.30 -0.87 -0.83
C GLN A 91 10.35 -1.94 -0.26
N LEU A 92 9.10 -1.59 -0.06
CA LEU A 92 8.11 -2.56 0.43
C LEU A 92 7.93 -3.71 -0.56
N ILE A 93 7.76 -3.39 -1.83
CA ILE A 93 7.57 -4.40 -2.88
C ILE A 93 8.78 -5.33 -2.95
N GLU A 94 9.99 -4.78 -2.88
CA GLU A 94 11.20 -5.58 -2.92
C GLU A 94 11.37 -6.43 -1.67
N GLN A 95 11.24 -5.83 -0.48
CA GLN A 95 11.45 -6.54 0.78
C GLN A 95 10.44 -7.66 1.00
N MET A 96 9.20 -7.47 0.54
CA MET A 96 8.14 -8.47 0.68
C MET A 96 8.04 -9.40 -0.53
N HIS A 97 8.87 -9.24 -1.54
CA HIS A 97 8.86 -10.06 -2.75
C HIS A 97 7.49 -10.08 -3.44
N LEU A 98 6.91 -8.91 -3.64
CA LEU A 98 5.56 -8.78 -4.19
C LEU A 98 5.51 -8.70 -5.71
N SER A 99 6.65 -8.58 -6.39
CA SER A 99 6.68 -8.41 -7.84
C SER A 99 6.42 -9.73 -8.58
N PRO A 100 5.60 -9.73 -9.65
CA PRO A 100 4.79 -8.62 -10.13
C PRO A 100 3.53 -8.44 -9.29
N VAL A 101 3.20 -7.20 -8.96
CA VAL A 101 2.14 -6.87 -8.02
C VAL A 101 0.99 -6.12 -8.71
N THR A 102 -0.24 -6.40 -8.29
CA THR A 102 -1.39 -5.58 -8.65
C THR A 102 -1.51 -4.46 -7.63
N ILE A 103 -1.68 -3.23 -8.09
CA ILE A 103 -1.73 -2.06 -7.22
C ILE A 103 -3.06 -1.34 -7.40
N ILE A 104 -3.70 -0.99 -6.29
CA ILE A 104 -4.83 -0.06 -6.27
C ILE A 104 -4.37 1.15 -5.45
N GLY A 105 -4.33 2.32 -6.08
CA GLY A 105 -3.92 3.56 -5.43
C GLY A 105 -5.00 4.61 -5.48
N HIS A 106 -5.22 5.30 -4.37
CA HIS A 106 -6.23 6.34 -4.24
C HIS A 106 -5.56 7.70 -4.03
N SER A 107 -5.93 8.69 -4.84
CA SER A 107 -5.46 10.08 -4.73
C SER A 107 -3.94 10.14 -4.73
N LEU A 108 -3.29 10.56 -3.63
CA LEU A 108 -1.83 10.55 -3.51
C LEU A 108 -1.26 9.16 -3.80
N GLY A 109 -1.90 8.11 -3.26
CA GLY A 109 -1.52 6.73 -3.53
C GLY A 109 -1.61 6.39 -5.00
N GLY A 110 -2.55 7.01 -5.72
CA GLY A 110 -2.65 6.87 -7.17
C GLY A 110 -1.46 7.48 -7.90
N ALA A 111 -1.05 8.68 -7.50
CA ALA A 111 0.13 9.33 -8.08
C ALA A 111 1.40 8.53 -7.81
N VAL A 112 1.55 8.04 -6.59
CA VAL A 112 2.68 7.16 -6.20
C VAL A 112 2.69 5.91 -7.08
N SER A 113 1.54 5.28 -7.23
CA SER A 113 1.38 4.04 -8.02
C SER A 113 1.73 4.25 -9.50
N LEU A 114 1.25 5.34 -10.09
CA LEU A 114 1.53 5.67 -11.48
C LEU A 114 3.02 5.89 -11.70
N ASN A 115 3.67 6.62 -10.80
CA ASN A 115 5.10 6.88 -10.92
C ASN A 115 5.92 5.60 -10.72
N TYR A 116 5.55 4.77 -9.74
CA TYR A 116 6.22 3.50 -9.54
C TYR A 116 6.09 2.60 -10.79
N ALA A 117 4.87 2.49 -11.33
CA ALA A 117 4.63 1.67 -12.51
C ALA A 117 5.40 2.17 -13.74
N GLY A 118 5.53 3.49 -13.86
CA GLY A 118 6.31 4.09 -14.94
C GLY A 118 7.80 3.80 -14.83
N LEU A 119 8.32 3.78 -13.60
CA LEU A 119 9.74 3.52 -13.33
C LEU A 119 10.08 2.03 -13.37
N CYS A 120 9.16 1.18 -12.91
CA CYS A 120 9.38 -0.26 -12.75
C CYS A 120 8.24 -1.06 -13.39
N PRO A 121 8.00 -0.92 -14.72
CA PRO A 121 6.83 -1.54 -15.33
C PRO A 121 6.82 -3.07 -15.23
N GLY A 122 7.99 -3.70 -15.21
CA GLY A 122 8.08 -5.16 -15.07
C GLY A 122 7.65 -5.68 -13.71
N ASN A 123 7.53 -4.81 -12.71
CA ASN A 123 7.15 -5.20 -11.36
C ASN A 123 5.64 -5.05 -11.11
N VAL A 124 4.88 -4.53 -12.07
CA VAL A 124 3.46 -4.25 -11.90
C VAL A 124 2.64 -5.10 -12.85
N ALA A 125 1.79 -5.95 -12.31
CA ALA A 125 0.92 -6.80 -13.10
C ALA A 125 -0.30 -6.02 -13.60
N LYS A 126 -0.93 -5.27 -12.71
CA LYS A 126 -2.11 -4.44 -13.02
C LYS A 126 -2.10 -3.21 -12.14
N LEU A 127 -2.67 -2.13 -12.62
CA LEU A 127 -2.76 -0.89 -11.88
C LEU A 127 -4.17 -0.31 -11.96
N VAL A 128 -4.75 -0.02 -10.80
CA VAL A 128 -6.04 0.67 -10.69
C VAL A 128 -5.79 1.97 -9.92
N VAL A 129 -6.18 3.09 -10.51
CA VAL A 129 -6.04 4.41 -9.89
C VAL A 129 -7.41 5.00 -9.67
N ILE A 130 -7.72 5.33 -8.41
CA ILE A 130 -9.00 5.91 -8.02
C ILE A 130 -8.76 7.37 -7.67
N GLU A 131 -9.45 8.28 -8.35
CA GLU A 131 -9.28 9.73 -8.16
C GLU A 131 -7.82 10.13 -8.18
N GLY A 132 -7.08 9.57 -9.15
CA GLY A 132 -5.65 9.78 -9.25
C GLY A 132 -5.32 11.24 -9.46
N MET A 133 -4.14 11.62 -8.96
CA MET A 133 -3.62 12.95 -9.06
C MET A 133 -3.03 13.23 -10.44
N GLY A 134 -3.57 12.58 -11.45
CA GLY A 134 -3.15 12.87 -12.79
C GLY A 134 -3.44 14.33 -13.08
N GLY A 135 -2.61 14.99 -13.61
CA GLY A 135 -2.75 16.21 -14.32
C GLY A 135 -3.87 17.19 -13.97
N ARG A 136 -4.01 17.53 -12.74
CA ARG A 136 -4.82 18.73 -12.48
C ARG A 136 -4.08 19.92 -13.07
N PRO A 137 -4.76 20.68 -13.87
CA PRO A 137 -4.16 21.90 -14.38
C PRO A 137 -3.87 22.88 -13.27
#